data_41f4773449c7424a39ca46e1a68f59e8
#
_entry.id   41f4773449c7424a39ca46e1a68f59e8
#
_cell.length_a   1.000
_cell.length_b   1.000
_cell.length_c   1.000
_cell.angle_alpha   90.00
_cell.angle_beta   90.00
_cell.angle_gamma   90.00
#
_symmetry.space_group_name_H-M   'P 1'
#
loop_
_entity.id
_entity.type
_entity.pdbx_description
1 polymer ?
#
loop_
_entity_poly.entity_id
_entity_poly.type
_entity_poly.pdbx_seq_one_letter_code
_entity_poly.pdbx_strand_id
1 'polypeptide(L)'
;AENWPRFVLPSPALGIADRIRRHTAAGRPVWLYGHNMGGGFAVAVQEQAAAGLAPAASPDAALALHDNPERVKAQGVSITPSCPKGYAAVPLADYEPGFWDGLLSAAGLPKPSLVVAAAQDHGHHPEGNRVGRFNLWRALLTETQGDPARWLYDTSPTPCTRLNALQQCTGGPVADTATAAVLGALAAPEVAKRSQRQGVTVVNVGNSHVAAFLVFKGRILGVYEHHTGMLDTDALLFDLKEFGFGWLPDEQVRAKGGHGCAFLAPLPPEAEGFAPTFAVGPRREMLLGYAQFIAPHGDM
;
A
#
# COMPACT_ATOMS: atom_id res chain seq x y z
N ALA A 1 13.34 -3.73 22.98
CA ALA A 1 14.01 -4.98 23.31
C ALA A 1 15.41 -4.96 22.72
N GLU A 2 16.42 -4.66 23.56
CA GLU A 2 17.84 -4.46 23.16
C GLU A 2 18.46 -5.75 22.58
N ASN A 3 17.94 -6.91 22.91
CA ASN A 3 18.49 -8.22 22.54
C ASN A 3 17.75 -8.93 21.40
N TRP A 4 16.87 -8.22 20.70
CA TRP A 4 16.13 -8.82 19.59
C TRP A 4 16.84 -8.54 18.27
N PRO A 5 17.18 -9.58 17.49
CA PRO A 5 17.80 -9.36 16.19
C PRO A 5 16.83 -8.63 15.25
N ARG A 6 17.37 -7.69 14.47
CA ARG A 6 16.66 -7.03 13.39
C ARG A 6 17.26 -7.47 12.06
N PHE A 7 16.40 -7.78 11.10
CA PHE A 7 16.80 -8.09 9.74
C PHE A 7 16.33 -6.99 8.81
N VAL A 8 17.25 -6.47 8.00
CA VAL A 8 16.93 -5.51 6.93
C VAL A 8 17.11 -6.26 5.61
N LEU A 9 16.03 -6.41 4.87
CA LEU A 9 16.01 -7.13 3.61
C LEU A 9 15.57 -6.16 2.50
N PRO A 10 16.08 -6.33 1.26
CA PRO A 10 15.53 -5.59 0.14
C PRO A 10 14.07 -5.98 -0.06
N SER A 11 13.23 -5.04 -0.51
CA SER A 11 11.85 -5.37 -0.88
C SER A 11 11.84 -6.41 -2.00
N PRO A 12 10.79 -7.25 -2.09
CA PRO A 12 10.67 -8.23 -3.18
C PRO A 12 10.86 -7.62 -4.57
N ALA A 13 10.31 -6.42 -4.80
CA ALA A 13 10.45 -5.71 -6.07
C ALA A 13 11.91 -5.35 -6.42
N LEU A 14 12.72 -4.97 -5.43
CA LEU A 14 14.16 -4.72 -5.64
C LEU A 14 14.91 -6.01 -5.98
N GLY A 15 14.60 -7.11 -5.29
CA GLY A 15 15.18 -8.42 -5.60
C GLY A 15 14.86 -8.89 -7.02
N ILE A 16 13.65 -8.61 -7.49
CA ILE A 16 13.25 -8.89 -8.88
C ILE A 16 13.98 -7.97 -9.86
N ALA A 17 14.08 -6.67 -9.58
CA ALA A 17 14.84 -5.74 -10.42
C ALA A 17 16.30 -6.21 -10.61
N ASP A 18 16.95 -6.65 -9.52
CA ASP A 18 18.32 -7.17 -9.59
C ASP A 18 18.42 -8.48 -10.40
N ARG A 19 17.42 -9.36 -10.29
CA ARG A 19 17.35 -10.57 -11.14
C ARG A 19 17.23 -10.22 -12.64
N ILE A 20 16.35 -9.27 -12.97
CA ILE A 20 16.18 -8.78 -14.35
C ILE A 20 17.48 -8.19 -14.88
N ARG A 21 18.15 -7.30 -14.12
CA ARG A 21 19.41 -6.67 -14.52
C ARG A 21 20.53 -7.68 -14.74
N ARG A 22 20.63 -8.73 -13.91
CA ARG A 22 21.59 -9.82 -14.13
C ARG A 22 21.34 -10.57 -15.44
N HIS A 23 20.07 -10.82 -15.77
CA HIS A 23 19.74 -11.45 -17.05
C HIS A 23 20.02 -10.52 -18.23
N THR A 24 19.75 -9.23 -18.08
CA THR A 24 20.07 -8.19 -19.08
C THR A 24 21.57 -8.14 -19.37
N ALA A 25 22.40 -8.13 -18.33
CA ALA A 25 23.86 -8.17 -18.47
C ALA A 25 24.38 -9.44 -19.14
N ALA A 26 23.65 -10.55 -19.00
CA ALA A 26 23.94 -11.82 -19.66
C ALA A 26 23.34 -11.94 -21.08
N GLY A 27 22.77 -10.86 -21.64
CA GLY A 27 22.13 -10.87 -22.95
C GLY A 27 20.88 -11.76 -23.05
N ARG A 28 20.23 -12.06 -21.93
CA ARG A 28 19.10 -12.98 -21.88
C ARG A 28 17.80 -12.22 -21.59
N PRO A 29 16.78 -12.30 -22.46
CA PRO A 29 15.47 -11.72 -22.17
C PRO A 29 14.76 -12.47 -21.03
N VAL A 30 13.90 -11.76 -20.28
CA VAL A 30 13.14 -12.35 -19.19
C VAL A 30 11.68 -12.55 -19.57
N TRP A 31 11.07 -13.59 -19.00
CA TRP A 31 9.63 -13.78 -18.95
C TRP A 31 9.17 -13.71 -17.48
N LEU A 32 8.39 -12.68 -17.17
CA LEU A 32 7.81 -12.46 -15.85
C LEU A 32 6.55 -13.31 -15.71
N TYR A 33 6.40 -14.03 -14.59
CA TYR A 33 5.22 -14.85 -14.35
C TYR A 33 4.85 -14.88 -12.87
N GLY A 34 3.67 -15.39 -12.57
CA GLY A 34 3.18 -15.48 -11.21
C GLY A 34 2.12 -14.43 -10.93
N HIS A 35 2.28 -13.69 -9.86
CA HIS A 35 1.22 -12.86 -9.31
C HIS A 35 1.40 -11.37 -9.63
N ASN A 36 0.31 -10.59 -9.55
CA ASN A 36 0.41 -9.15 -9.45
C ASN A 36 1.13 -8.76 -8.14
N MET A 37 2.05 -7.81 -8.21
CA MET A 37 2.85 -7.35 -7.08
C MET A 37 3.27 -5.87 -7.24
N GLY A 38 3.97 -5.32 -6.25
CA GLY A 38 4.52 -3.97 -6.34
C GLY A 38 5.49 -3.78 -7.51
N GLY A 39 5.21 -2.78 -8.35
CA GLY A 39 5.91 -2.52 -9.62
C GLY A 39 7.28 -1.87 -9.50
N GLY A 40 7.95 -1.88 -8.34
CA GLY A 40 9.27 -1.25 -8.15
C GLY A 40 10.40 -1.82 -9.03
N PHE A 41 10.15 -2.87 -9.79
CA PHE A 41 11.06 -3.46 -10.78
C PHE A 41 10.84 -2.96 -12.22
N ALA A 42 9.80 -2.14 -12.47
CA ALA A 42 9.41 -1.71 -13.83
C ALA A 42 10.56 -1.01 -14.59
N VAL A 43 11.38 -0.23 -13.89
CA VAL A 43 12.57 0.42 -14.49
C VAL A 43 13.55 -0.62 -15.05
N ALA A 44 13.77 -1.73 -14.34
CA ALA A 44 14.67 -2.78 -14.83
C ALA A 44 14.11 -3.48 -16.09
N VAL A 45 12.78 -3.59 -16.22
CA VAL A 45 12.13 -4.08 -17.45
C VAL A 45 12.35 -3.12 -18.60
N GLN A 46 12.22 -1.81 -18.37
CA GLN A 46 12.49 -0.78 -19.37
C GLN A 46 13.97 -0.75 -19.79
N GLU A 47 14.89 -0.88 -18.83
CA GLU A 47 16.34 -1.02 -19.10
C GLU A 47 16.62 -2.22 -20.00
N GLN A 48 15.94 -3.36 -19.78
CA GLN A 48 16.09 -4.53 -20.63
C GLN A 48 15.57 -4.30 -22.05
N ALA A 49 14.40 -3.67 -22.19
CA ALA A 49 13.86 -3.30 -23.49
C ALA A 49 14.78 -2.33 -24.24
N ALA A 50 15.33 -1.34 -23.54
CA ALA A 50 16.29 -0.37 -24.10
C ALA A 50 17.62 -1.03 -24.55
N ALA A 51 18.01 -2.14 -23.90
CA ALA A 51 19.16 -2.93 -24.30
C ALA A 51 18.90 -3.84 -25.54
N GLY A 52 17.74 -3.70 -26.18
CA GLY A 52 17.36 -4.47 -27.37
C GLY A 52 16.91 -5.91 -27.07
N LEU A 53 16.69 -6.23 -25.78
CA LEU A 53 16.11 -7.49 -25.36
C LEU A 53 14.60 -7.31 -25.20
N ALA A 54 13.80 -8.23 -25.74
CA ALA A 54 12.33 -8.13 -25.70
C ALA A 54 11.79 -8.83 -24.42
N PRO A 55 11.50 -8.09 -23.32
CA PRO A 55 10.91 -8.73 -22.14
C PRO A 55 9.50 -9.24 -22.43
N ALA A 56 9.08 -10.28 -21.70
CA ALA A 56 7.75 -10.84 -21.79
C ALA A 56 7.14 -11.01 -20.40
N ALA A 57 5.80 -11.06 -20.31
CA ALA A 57 5.08 -11.31 -19.08
C ALA A 57 3.87 -12.21 -19.31
N SER A 58 3.50 -13.00 -18.29
CA SER A 58 2.18 -13.63 -18.26
C SER A 58 1.08 -12.57 -18.06
N PRO A 59 -0.19 -12.87 -18.39
CA PRO A 59 -1.27 -11.90 -18.20
C PRO A 59 -1.34 -11.33 -16.77
N ASP A 60 -1.24 -12.18 -15.75
CA ASP A 60 -1.30 -11.74 -14.34
C ASP A 60 -0.07 -10.91 -13.92
N ALA A 61 1.12 -11.32 -14.37
CA ALA A 61 2.36 -10.59 -14.10
C ALA A 61 2.40 -9.22 -14.80
N ALA A 62 1.73 -9.09 -15.95
CA ALA A 62 1.62 -7.82 -16.66
C ALA A 62 0.88 -6.74 -15.86
N LEU A 63 -0.06 -7.13 -14.98
CA LEU A 63 -0.76 -6.21 -14.08
C LEU A 63 0.17 -5.50 -13.10
N ALA A 64 1.30 -6.11 -12.75
CA ALA A 64 2.31 -5.47 -11.92
C ALA A 64 3.05 -4.31 -12.64
N LEU A 65 2.95 -4.23 -13.97
CA LEU A 65 3.50 -3.14 -14.77
C LEU A 65 2.44 -2.08 -15.07
N HIS A 66 1.23 -2.47 -15.46
CA HIS A 66 0.11 -1.56 -15.70
C HIS A 66 -1.21 -2.35 -15.87
N ASP A 67 -2.35 -1.77 -15.39
CA ASP A 67 -3.69 -2.35 -15.54
C ASP A 67 -4.16 -2.43 -17.00
N ASN A 68 -3.66 -1.57 -17.87
CA ASN A 68 -3.98 -1.59 -19.30
C ASN A 68 -2.92 -2.38 -20.09
N PRO A 69 -3.28 -3.55 -20.66
CA PRO A 69 -2.33 -4.39 -21.41
C PRO A 69 -1.68 -3.70 -22.63
N GLU A 70 -2.40 -2.77 -23.26
CA GLU A 70 -1.85 -2.05 -24.42
C GLU A 70 -0.71 -1.10 -24.01
N ARG A 71 -0.80 -0.52 -22.80
CA ARG A 71 0.30 0.27 -22.24
C ARG A 71 1.51 -0.60 -21.88
N VAL A 72 1.29 -1.83 -21.41
CA VAL A 72 2.37 -2.79 -21.18
C VAL A 72 3.07 -3.13 -22.48
N LYS A 73 2.32 -3.43 -23.53
CA LYS A 73 2.87 -3.68 -24.87
C LYS A 73 3.63 -2.48 -25.44
N ALA A 74 3.10 -1.26 -25.24
CA ALA A 74 3.74 -0.02 -25.67
C ALA A 74 5.11 0.24 -24.98
N GLN A 75 5.35 -0.38 -23.81
CA GLN A 75 6.64 -0.38 -23.12
C GLN A 75 7.63 -1.44 -23.69
N GLY A 76 7.28 -2.15 -24.74
CA GLY A 76 8.11 -3.18 -25.35
C GLY A 76 8.00 -4.56 -24.69
N VAL A 77 6.99 -4.77 -23.83
CA VAL A 77 6.76 -6.05 -23.14
C VAL A 77 5.71 -6.86 -23.90
N SER A 78 6.05 -8.07 -24.32
CA SER A 78 5.07 -9.00 -24.92
C SER A 78 4.29 -9.73 -23.83
N ILE A 79 2.97 -9.88 -24.02
CA ILE A 79 2.12 -10.63 -23.10
C ILE A 79 1.87 -12.02 -23.66
N THR A 80 2.34 -13.06 -22.94
CA THR A 80 2.22 -14.46 -23.36
C THR A 80 2.01 -15.38 -22.16
N PRO A 81 1.10 -16.37 -22.24
CA PRO A 81 0.78 -17.25 -21.12
C PRO A 81 1.89 -18.25 -20.78
N SER A 82 2.86 -18.43 -21.66
CA SER A 82 3.96 -19.40 -21.48
C SER A 82 5.31 -18.79 -21.77
N CYS A 83 6.35 -19.31 -21.12
CA CYS A 83 7.73 -18.85 -21.27
C CYS A 83 8.22 -19.09 -22.71
N PRO A 84 8.60 -18.07 -23.46
CA PRO A 84 9.15 -18.25 -24.78
C PRO A 84 10.53 -18.95 -24.72
N LYS A 85 10.88 -19.67 -25.79
CA LYS A 85 12.17 -20.35 -25.87
C LYS A 85 13.32 -19.35 -25.76
N GLY A 86 14.30 -19.66 -24.91
CA GLY A 86 15.49 -18.81 -24.70
C GLY A 86 15.32 -17.74 -23.65
N TYR A 87 14.14 -17.56 -23.08
CA TYR A 87 13.89 -16.60 -21.99
C TYR A 87 14.29 -17.18 -20.63
N ALA A 88 14.65 -16.28 -19.70
CA ALA A 88 14.78 -16.62 -18.31
C ALA A 88 13.45 -16.37 -17.61
N ALA A 89 12.90 -17.37 -16.95
CA ALA A 89 11.67 -17.24 -16.18
C ALA A 89 11.96 -16.56 -14.81
N VAL A 90 11.25 -15.47 -14.52
CA VAL A 90 11.39 -14.70 -13.27
C VAL A 90 10.03 -14.64 -12.58
N PRO A 91 9.85 -15.34 -11.43
CA PRO A 91 8.60 -15.32 -10.69
C PRO A 91 8.38 -13.98 -10.01
N LEU A 92 7.13 -13.53 -10.00
CA LEU A 92 6.65 -12.34 -9.31
C LEU A 92 5.77 -12.73 -8.14
N ALA A 93 6.07 -12.21 -6.94
CA ALA A 93 5.23 -12.29 -5.75
C ALA A 93 5.66 -11.25 -4.72
N ASP A 94 4.71 -10.62 -4.02
CA ASP A 94 5.00 -9.78 -2.84
C ASP A 94 5.40 -10.64 -1.62
N TYR A 95 5.00 -11.91 -1.59
CA TYR A 95 5.30 -12.86 -0.52
C TYR A 95 5.68 -14.21 -1.12
N GLU A 96 6.87 -14.68 -0.77
CA GLU A 96 7.38 -16.03 -1.16
C GLU A 96 7.44 -16.91 0.09
N PRO A 97 6.48 -17.85 0.31
CA PRO A 97 6.44 -18.68 1.52
C PRO A 97 7.75 -19.44 1.77
N GLY A 98 8.36 -20.01 0.73
CA GLY A 98 9.60 -20.76 0.88
C GLY A 98 10.79 -19.92 1.38
N PHE A 99 10.87 -18.64 0.98
CA PHE A 99 11.89 -17.73 1.49
C PHE A 99 11.69 -17.47 2.99
N TRP A 100 10.45 -17.17 3.40
CA TRP A 100 10.16 -16.87 4.80
C TRP A 100 10.30 -18.10 5.70
N ASP A 101 9.85 -19.28 5.25
CA ASP A 101 10.03 -20.53 5.96
C ASP A 101 11.53 -20.83 6.18
N GLY A 102 12.36 -20.63 5.15
CA GLY A 102 13.81 -20.78 5.24
C GLY A 102 14.46 -19.80 6.22
N LEU A 103 14.08 -18.51 6.16
CA LEU A 103 14.59 -17.46 7.04
C LEU A 103 14.22 -17.74 8.51
N LEU A 104 12.97 -18.05 8.79
CA LEU A 104 12.49 -18.37 10.14
C LEU A 104 13.20 -19.61 10.69
N SER A 105 13.33 -20.65 9.87
CA SER A 105 14.06 -21.87 10.27
C SER A 105 15.53 -21.58 10.59
N ALA A 106 16.21 -20.80 9.74
CA ALA A 106 17.60 -20.40 9.98
C ALA A 106 17.74 -19.52 11.25
N ALA A 107 16.72 -18.77 11.62
CA ALA A 107 16.66 -17.99 12.86
C ALA A 107 16.23 -18.83 14.08
N GLY A 108 15.95 -20.12 13.94
CA GLY A 108 15.45 -20.97 15.01
C GLY A 108 14.02 -20.67 15.45
N LEU A 109 13.23 -20.02 14.59
CA LEU A 109 11.86 -19.62 14.86
C LEU A 109 10.86 -20.61 14.25
N PRO A 110 9.71 -20.87 14.91
CA PRO A 110 8.67 -21.73 14.35
C PRO A 110 7.98 -21.06 13.16
N LYS A 111 7.44 -21.88 12.27
CA LYS A 111 6.56 -21.43 11.21
C LYS A 111 5.30 -20.81 11.82
N PRO A 112 4.84 -19.61 11.36
CA PRO A 112 3.62 -19.02 11.85
C PRO A 112 2.40 -19.85 11.41
N SER A 113 1.40 -19.94 12.29
CA SER A 113 0.13 -20.59 11.98
C SER A 113 -0.79 -19.73 11.11
N LEU A 114 -0.57 -18.42 11.12
CA LEU A 114 -1.32 -17.43 10.34
C LEU A 114 -0.37 -16.35 9.84
N VAL A 115 -0.51 -15.99 8.57
CA VAL A 115 0.17 -14.84 7.97
C VAL A 115 -0.88 -13.79 7.62
N VAL A 116 -0.80 -12.62 8.25
CA VAL A 116 -1.60 -11.44 7.89
C VAL A 116 -0.70 -10.51 7.12
N ALA A 117 -1.14 -10.08 5.94
CA ALA A 117 -0.28 -9.29 5.07
C ALA A 117 -0.97 -8.00 4.59
N ALA A 118 -0.16 -7.00 4.26
CA ALA A 118 -0.66 -5.75 3.71
C ALA A 118 0.13 -5.34 2.47
N ALA A 119 -0.59 -4.86 1.46
CA ALA A 119 -0.02 -4.25 0.28
C ALA A 119 -0.86 -3.03 -0.14
N GLN A 120 -0.22 -2.04 -0.73
CA GLN A 120 -0.96 -0.95 -1.36
C GLN A 120 -1.58 -1.45 -2.66
N ASP A 121 -2.91 -1.34 -2.76
CA ASP A 121 -3.66 -1.77 -3.95
C ASP A 121 -4.60 -0.66 -4.41
N HIS A 122 -4.41 -0.18 -5.64
CA HIS A 122 -5.27 0.84 -6.24
C HIS A 122 -6.56 0.26 -6.84
N GLY A 123 -6.69 -1.06 -6.85
CA GLY A 123 -7.71 -1.77 -7.61
C GLY A 123 -7.41 -1.79 -9.11
N HIS A 124 -8.10 -2.65 -9.83
CA HIS A 124 -7.97 -2.73 -11.29
C HIS A 124 -8.84 -1.68 -11.97
N HIS A 125 -8.22 -0.66 -12.52
CA HIS A 125 -8.86 0.48 -13.18
C HIS A 125 -8.16 0.84 -14.49
N PRO A 126 -8.45 0.15 -15.60
CA PRO A 126 -7.81 0.38 -16.91
C PRO A 126 -7.90 1.82 -17.42
N GLU A 127 -9.00 2.52 -17.07
CA GLU A 127 -9.27 3.90 -17.49
C GLU A 127 -8.57 4.96 -16.62
N GLY A 128 -8.11 4.60 -15.41
CA GLY A 128 -7.39 5.50 -14.53
C GLY A 128 -7.53 5.19 -13.04
N ASN A 129 -6.40 5.19 -12.34
CA ASN A 129 -6.30 4.67 -10.98
C ASN A 129 -6.77 5.65 -9.89
N ARG A 130 -6.69 6.98 -10.09
CA ARG A 130 -6.95 7.95 -9.02
C ARG A 130 -8.39 7.91 -8.51
N VAL A 131 -9.35 8.01 -9.43
CA VAL A 131 -10.78 7.98 -9.08
C VAL A 131 -11.19 6.61 -8.58
N GLY A 132 -10.75 5.54 -9.25
CA GLY A 132 -11.02 4.16 -8.87
C GLY A 132 -10.52 3.84 -7.47
N ARG A 133 -9.29 4.20 -7.17
CA ARG A 133 -8.68 4.04 -5.83
C ARG A 133 -9.53 4.71 -4.75
N PHE A 134 -9.95 5.95 -4.98
CA PHE A 134 -10.71 6.66 -3.95
C PHE A 134 -12.15 6.17 -3.82
N ASN A 135 -12.75 5.63 -4.89
CA ASN A 135 -14.05 4.98 -4.83
C ASN A 135 -14.03 3.72 -3.96
N LEU A 136 -12.90 2.98 -3.93
CA LEU A 136 -12.72 1.87 -2.99
C LEU A 136 -12.77 2.35 -1.53
N TRP A 137 -12.11 3.48 -1.20
CA TRP A 137 -12.18 4.07 0.12
C TRP A 137 -13.59 4.51 0.50
N ARG A 138 -14.31 5.16 -0.42
CA ARG A 138 -15.70 5.57 -0.18
C ARG A 138 -16.62 4.38 0.06
N ALA A 139 -16.51 3.34 -0.78
CA ALA A 139 -17.27 2.12 -0.63
C ALA A 139 -16.99 1.48 0.73
N LEU A 140 -15.72 1.30 1.07
CA LEU A 140 -15.31 0.69 2.33
C LEU A 140 -15.84 1.49 3.54
N LEU A 141 -15.68 2.82 3.53
CA LEU A 141 -16.17 3.70 4.59
C LEU A 141 -17.69 3.59 4.76
N THR A 142 -18.43 3.62 3.66
CA THR A 142 -19.91 3.60 3.66
C THR A 142 -20.46 2.22 4.00
N GLU A 143 -19.98 1.17 3.35
CA GLU A 143 -20.48 -0.20 3.52
C GLU A 143 -20.20 -0.78 4.90
N THR A 144 -19.06 -0.42 5.49
CA THR A 144 -18.71 -0.85 6.84
C THR A 144 -19.22 0.09 7.93
N GLN A 145 -19.78 1.25 7.55
CA GLN A 145 -20.12 2.33 8.49
C GLN A 145 -18.92 2.69 9.37
N GLY A 146 -17.72 2.69 8.76
CA GLY A 146 -16.47 3.02 9.42
C GLY A 146 -15.98 2.01 10.46
N ASP A 147 -16.48 0.79 10.48
CA ASP A 147 -16.02 -0.27 11.38
C ASP A 147 -14.62 -0.77 10.95
N PRO A 148 -13.54 -0.44 11.70
CA PRO A 148 -12.19 -0.78 11.30
C PRO A 148 -11.92 -2.29 11.27
N ALA A 149 -12.64 -3.10 12.04
CA ALA A 149 -12.49 -4.55 12.04
C ALA A 149 -12.86 -5.17 10.68
N ARG A 150 -13.73 -4.51 9.92
CA ARG A 150 -14.15 -4.94 8.58
C ARG A 150 -13.24 -4.44 7.46
N TRP A 151 -12.14 -3.76 7.79
CA TRP A 151 -11.15 -3.25 6.85
C TRP A 151 -9.97 -4.21 6.65
N LEU A 152 -9.93 -5.28 7.43
CA LEU A 152 -9.10 -6.45 7.20
C LEU A 152 -9.94 -7.49 6.45
N TYR A 153 -9.49 -7.89 5.27
CA TYR A 153 -10.24 -8.77 4.39
C TYR A 153 -9.88 -10.24 4.62
N ASP A 154 -10.84 -11.03 5.08
CA ASP A 154 -10.78 -12.49 5.00
C ASP A 154 -10.92 -13.00 3.56
N THR A 155 -11.62 -12.22 2.73
CA THR A 155 -11.71 -12.41 1.27
C THR A 155 -11.52 -11.07 0.60
N SER A 156 -10.45 -10.90 -0.14
CA SER A 156 -10.12 -9.66 -0.82
C SER A 156 -11.16 -9.30 -1.89
N PRO A 157 -11.55 -8.02 -2.03
CA PRO A 157 -12.47 -7.58 -3.10
C PRO A 157 -11.91 -7.86 -4.49
N THR A 158 -12.76 -8.29 -5.41
CA THR A 158 -12.36 -8.65 -6.79
C THR A 158 -11.52 -7.59 -7.51
N PRO A 159 -11.82 -6.27 -7.40
CA PRO A 159 -10.98 -5.25 -8.05
C PRO A 159 -9.57 -5.14 -7.48
N CYS A 160 -9.34 -5.61 -6.24
CA CYS A 160 -8.05 -5.53 -5.57
C CYS A 160 -7.12 -6.66 -6.01
N THR A 161 -6.63 -6.57 -7.23
CA THR A 161 -5.85 -7.66 -7.89
C THR A 161 -4.55 -7.99 -7.18
N ARG A 162 -3.87 -7.00 -6.60
CA ARG A 162 -2.65 -7.21 -5.82
C ARG A 162 -2.94 -7.84 -4.45
N LEU A 163 -4.01 -7.42 -3.76
CA LEU A 163 -4.44 -8.05 -2.50
C LEU A 163 -4.92 -9.49 -2.75
N ASN A 164 -5.64 -9.75 -3.84
CA ASN A 164 -6.01 -11.10 -4.25
C ASN A 164 -4.78 -12.00 -4.45
N ALA A 165 -3.77 -11.50 -5.17
CA ALA A 165 -2.50 -12.19 -5.37
C ALA A 165 -1.76 -12.45 -4.06
N LEU A 166 -1.68 -11.45 -3.19
CA LEU A 166 -1.05 -11.56 -1.88
C LEU A 166 -1.78 -12.58 -1.00
N GLN A 167 -3.12 -12.58 -0.99
CA GLN A 167 -3.93 -13.54 -0.26
C GLN A 167 -3.72 -14.98 -0.75
N GLN A 168 -3.60 -15.18 -2.05
CA GLN A 168 -3.26 -16.51 -2.63
C GLN A 168 -1.90 -17.01 -2.15
N CYS A 169 -0.91 -16.12 -1.99
CA CYS A 169 0.42 -16.48 -1.52
C CYS A 169 0.47 -16.76 -0.01
N THR A 170 -0.27 -16.00 0.80
CA THR A 170 -0.22 -16.07 2.27
C THR A 170 -1.22 -17.07 2.86
N GLY A 171 -2.35 -17.27 2.19
CA GLY A 171 -3.48 -18.07 2.69
C GLY A 171 -4.22 -17.43 3.86
N GLY A 172 -3.91 -16.19 4.23
CA GLY A 172 -4.50 -15.48 5.37
C GLY A 172 -5.14 -14.14 5.00
N PRO A 173 -5.64 -13.40 6.00
CA PRO A 173 -6.26 -12.10 5.79
C PRO A 173 -5.30 -11.08 5.21
N VAL A 174 -5.84 -10.17 4.42
CA VAL A 174 -5.06 -9.09 3.78
C VAL A 174 -5.71 -7.72 3.98
N ALA A 175 -4.91 -6.67 3.91
CA ALA A 175 -5.39 -5.30 3.98
C ALA A 175 -4.59 -4.36 3.07
N ASP A 176 -5.15 -3.19 2.79
CA ASP A 176 -4.35 -2.09 2.26
C ASP A 176 -3.34 -1.59 3.31
N THR A 177 -2.16 -1.14 2.89
CA THR A 177 -1.13 -0.64 3.81
C THR A 177 -1.60 0.54 4.65
N ALA A 178 -2.46 1.42 4.11
CA ALA A 178 -3.03 2.52 4.88
C ALA A 178 -4.04 2.02 5.93
N THR A 179 -4.80 0.98 5.61
CA THR A 179 -5.63 0.26 6.60
C THR A 179 -4.76 -0.33 7.70
N ALA A 180 -3.71 -1.06 7.35
CA ALA A 180 -2.78 -1.64 8.34
C ALA A 180 -2.18 -0.56 9.25
N ALA A 181 -1.87 0.62 8.71
CA ALA A 181 -1.35 1.74 9.47
C ALA A 181 -2.36 2.28 10.50
N VAL A 182 -3.63 2.50 10.12
CA VAL A 182 -4.66 2.98 11.07
C VAL A 182 -5.00 1.91 12.11
N LEU A 183 -5.10 0.64 11.73
CA LEU A 183 -5.34 -0.46 12.68
C LEU A 183 -4.18 -0.61 13.67
N GLY A 184 -2.94 -0.51 13.18
CA GLY A 184 -1.74 -0.51 14.02
C GLY A 184 -1.69 0.66 14.98
N ALA A 185 -2.06 1.87 14.54
CA ALA A 185 -2.16 3.04 15.40
C ALA A 185 -3.23 2.85 16.50
N LEU A 186 -4.39 2.28 16.15
CA LEU A 186 -5.45 1.99 17.11
C LEU A 186 -5.10 0.88 18.11
N ALA A 187 -4.12 0.04 17.81
CA ALA A 187 -3.58 -0.93 18.77
C ALA A 187 -2.72 -0.26 19.87
N ALA A 188 -2.26 0.99 19.65
CA ALA A 188 -1.57 1.75 20.69
C ALA A 188 -2.58 2.24 21.75
N PRO A 189 -2.37 1.91 23.05
CA PRO A 189 -3.35 2.20 24.10
C PRO A 189 -3.68 3.70 24.24
N GLU A 190 -2.73 4.58 23.94
CA GLU A 190 -2.94 6.02 23.98
C GLU A 190 -3.93 6.46 22.91
N VAL A 191 -3.73 6.03 21.65
CA VAL A 191 -4.61 6.36 20.53
C VAL A 191 -6.01 5.79 20.77
N ALA A 192 -6.08 4.51 21.15
CA ALA A 192 -7.35 3.85 21.46
C ALA A 192 -8.15 4.59 22.55
N LYS A 193 -7.52 4.91 23.68
CA LYS A 193 -8.19 5.64 24.77
C LYS A 193 -8.64 7.04 24.38
N ARG A 194 -7.80 7.76 23.62
CA ARG A 194 -8.14 9.11 23.14
C ARG A 194 -9.35 9.08 22.21
N SER A 195 -9.33 8.20 21.22
CA SER A 195 -10.40 8.09 20.23
C SER A 195 -11.77 7.72 20.83
N GLN A 196 -11.82 7.19 22.05
CA GLN A 196 -13.08 6.93 22.78
C GLN A 196 -13.67 8.18 23.43
N ARG A 197 -12.84 9.17 23.74
CA ARG A 197 -13.26 10.39 24.45
C ARG A 197 -13.51 11.56 23.53
N GLN A 198 -12.61 11.75 22.57
CA GLN A 198 -12.63 12.81 21.56
C GLN A 198 -12.18 12.24 20.23
N GLY A 199 -12.45 12.91 19.14
CA GLY A 199 -11.95 12.53 17.84
C GLY A 199 -10.43 12.64 17.78
N VAL A 200 -9.79 11.77 17.03
CA VAL A 200 -8.36 11.83 16.72
C VAL A 200 -8.15 11.69 15.21
N THR A 201 -7.11 12.35 14.71
CA THR A 201 -6.63 12.10 13.35
C THR A 201 -5.44 11.14 13.41
N VAL A 202 -5.49 10.06 12.63
CA VAL A 202 -4.36 9.16 12.41
C VAL A 202 -3.83 9.39 11.01
N VAL A 203 -2.54 9.69 10.88
CA VAL A 203 -1.90 9.97 9.58
C VAL A 203 -0.77 8.98 9.34
N ASN A 204 -0.83 8.26 8.23
CA ASN A 204 0.28 7.51 7.70
C ASN A 204 1.00 8.34 6.64
N VAL A 205 2.22 8.79 6.91
CA VAL A 205 3.07 9.50 5.94
C VAL A 205 4.02 8.49 5.32
N GLY A 206 3.56 7.84 4.26
CA GLY A 206 4.31 6.84 3.51
C GLY A 206 5.31 7.45 2.51
N ASN A 207 6.11 6.60 1.88
CA ASN A 207 7.06 7.05 0.84
C ASN A 207 6.34 7.57 -0.42
N SER A 208 5.24 6.94 -0.80
CA SER A 208 4.48 7.27 -2.01
C SER A 208 3.18 8.03 -1.72
N HIS A 209 2.49 7.67 -0.63
CA HIS A 209 1.17 8.22 -0.28
C HIS A 209 1.10 8.66 1.17
N VAL A 210 0.36 9.75 1.38
CA VAL A 210 -0.16 10.15 2.69
C VAL A 210 -1.60 9.69 2.76
N ALA A 211 -1.97 8.97 3.83
CA ALA A 211 -3.35 8.62 4.13
C ALA A 211 -3.69 9.09 5.54
N ALA A 212 -4.81 9.79 5.71
CA ALA A 212 -5.29 10.24 7.01
C ALA A 212 -6.70 9.73 7.29
N PHE A 213 -6.96 9.47 8.56
CA PHE A 213 -8.21 8.88 9.04
C PHE A 213 -8.73 9.66 10.24
N LEU A 214 -10.00 10.04 10.21
CA LEU A 214 -10.71 10.61 11.37
C LEU A 214 -11.31 9.46 12.17
N VAL A 215 -10.92 9.33 13.42
CA VAL A 215 -11.36 8.21 14.27
C VAL A 215 -12.05 8.73 15.53
N PHE A 216 -13.26 8.25 15.81
CA PHE A 216 -14.02 8.57 17.01
C PHE A 216 -14.88 7.38 17.46
N LYS A 217 -14.84 7.07 18.76
CA LYS A 217 -15.61 5.95 19.37
C LYS A 217 -15.50 4.64 18.61
N GLY A 218 -14.27 4.28 18.22
CA GLY A 218 -13.98 3.04 17.50
C GLY A 218 -14.46 3.00 16.05
N ARG A 219 -14.84 4.15 15.46
CA ARG A 219 -15.26 4.27 14.06
C ARG A 219 -14.35 5.19 13.29
N ILE A 220 -14.06 4.83 12.04
CA ILE A 220 -13.41 5.70 11.07
C ILE A 220 -14.52 6.52 10.40
N LEU A 221 -14.47 7.84 10.57
CA LEU A 221 -15.49 8.76 10.09
C LEU A 221 -15.05 9.57 8.87
N GLY A 222 -13.78 9.53 8.53
CA GLY A 222 -13.24 10.20 7.36
C GLY A 222 -11.97 9.53 6.86
N VAL A 223 -11.74 9.64 5.56
CA VAL A 223 -10.53 9.17 4.85
C VAL A 223 -10.04 10.27 3.92
N TYR A 224 -8.76 10.54 3.94
CA TYR A 224 -8.04 11.42 3.02
C TYR A 224 -6.85 10.66 2.43
N GLU A 225 -6.57 10.86 1.14
CA GLU A 225 -5.38 10.27 0.51
C GLU A 225 -4.79 11.21 -0.54
N HIS A 226 -3.46 11.37 -0.48
CA HIS A 226 -2.69 12.17 -1.42
C HIS A 226 -1.33 11.53 -1.73
N HIS A 227 -0.64 11.97 -2.78
CA HIS A 227 0.73 11.57 -3.06
C HIS A 227 1.72 12.35 -2.19
N THR A 228 2.59 11.65 -1.47
CA THR A 228 3.59 12.28 -0.58
C THR A 228 4.52 13.23 -1.34
N GLY A 229 4.98 12.83 -2.53
CA GLY A 229 5.89 13.64 -3.34
C GLY A 229 5.27 14.88 -3.99
N MET A 230 3.97 15.08 -3.88
CA MET A 230 3.23 16.24 -4.40
C MET A 230 2.81 17.22 -3.31
N LEU A 231 3.15 16.94 -2.06
CA LEU A 231 2.85 17.76 -0.89
C LEU A 231 4.15 18.29 -0.27
N ASP A 232 4.18 19.56 0.03
CA ASP A 232 5.08 20.11 1.05
C ASP A 232 4.40 20.03 2.44
N THR A 233 5.16 20.40 3.46
CA THR A 233 4.67 20.37 4.85
C THR A 233 3.47 21.30 5.07
N ASP A 234 3.52 22.53 4.53
CA ASP A 234 2.47 23.53 4.75
C ASP A 234 1.16 23.11 4.09
N ALA A 235 1.23 22.59 2.86
CA ALA A 235 0.06 22.08 2.16
C ALA A 235 -0.56 20.88 2.90
N LEU A 236 0.27 19.96 3.42
CA LEU A 236 -0.20 18.83 4.21
C LEU A 236 -0.86 19.28 5.51
N LEU A 237 -0.26 20.21 6.23
CA LEU A 237 -0.81 20.74 7.48
C LEU A 237 -2.15 21.46 7.24
N PHE A 238 -2.24 22.24 6.16
CA PHE A 238 -3.48 22.87 5.77
C PHE A 238 -4.59 21.84 5.49
N ASP A 239 -4.28 20.85 4.64
CA ASP A 239 -5.25 19.81 4.28
C ASP A 239 -5.68 19.00 5.52
N LEU A 240 -4.78 18.63 6.42
CA LEU A 240 -5.10 17.90 7.65
C LEU A 240 -5.99 18.69 8.59
N LYS A 241 -5.77 20.01 8.71
CA LYS A 241 -6.61 20.91 9.51
C LYS A 241 -8.03 20.96 8.95
N GLU A 242 -8.17 21.27 7.66
CA GLU A 242 -9.48 21.34 7.00
C GLU A 242 -10.20 19.98 7.03
N PHE A 243 -9.45 18.89 6.86
CA PHE A 243 -9.97 17.54 6.97
C PHE A 243 -10.50 17.22 8.37
N GLY A 244 -9.77 17.60 9.44
CA GLY A 244 -10.19 17.38 10.82
C GLY A 244 -11.52 18.09 11.17
N PHE A 245 -11.81 19.21 10.54
CA PHE A 245 -13.09 19.92 10.69
C PHE A 245 -14.17 19.45 9.71
N GLY A 246 -13.86 18.55 8.78
CA GLY A 246 -14.80 18.11 7.75
C GLY A 246 -15.05 19.16 6.66
N TRP A 247 -14.17 20.14 6.52
CA TRP A 247 -14.31 21.25 5.58
C TRP A 247 -13.54 21.06 4.27
N LEU A 248 -12.63 20.08 4.22
CA LEU A 248 -11.81 19.83 3.03
C LEU A 248 -12.68 19.27 1.89
N PRO A 249 -12.84 19.97 0.77
CA PRO A 249 -13.59 19.44 -0.37
C PRO A 249 -12.78 18.38 -1.12
N ASP A 250 -13.44 17.29 -1.54
CA ASP A 250 -12.84 16.23 -2.35
C ASP A 250 -12.21 16.77 -3.65
N GLU A 251 -12.90 17.70 -4.31
CA GLU A 251 -12.45 18.34 -5.54
C GLU A 251 -11.13 19.13 -5.34
N GLN A 252 -10.95 19.75 -4.18
CA GLN A 252 -9.72 20.49 -3.86
C GLN A 252 -8.52 19.53 -3.76
N VAL A 253 -8.69 18.37 -3.11
CA VAL A 253 -7.65 17.35 -3.01
C VAL A 253 -7.27 16.84 -4.40
N ARG A 254 -8.27 16.55 -5.23
CA ARG A 254 -8.05 16.06 -6.60
C ARG A 254 -7.41 17.10 -7.50
N ALA A 255 -7.80 18.36 -7.39
CA ALA A 255 -7.21 19.46 -8.17
C ALA A 255 -5.72 19.63 -7.89
N LYS A 256 -5.27 19.32 -6.67
CA LYS A 256 -3.86 19.30 -6.26
C LYS A 256 -3.13 18.00 -6.66
N GLY A 257 -3.80 17.08 -7.35
CA GLY A 257 -3.23 15.80 -7.78
C GLY A 257 -3.37 14.66 -6.76
N GLY A 258 -4.09 14.86 -5.66
CA GLY A 258 -4.41 13.82 -4.69
C GLY A 258 -5.49 12.85 -5.18
N HIS A 259 -5.78 11.85 -4.36
CA HIS A 259 -6.84 10.87 -4.63
C HIS A 259 -8.20 11.38 -4.20
N GLY A 260 -8.28 12.10 -3.06
CA GLY A 260 -9.51 12.70 -2.57
C GLY A 260 -9.67 12.65 -1.05
N CYS A 261 -10.85 13.06 -0.59
CA CYS A 261 -11.30 12.86 0.78
C CYS A 261 -12.79 12.49 0.83
N ALA A 262 -13.19 11.77 1.88
CA ALA A 262 -14.58 11.38 2.11
C ALA A 262 -14.88 11.30 3.59
N PHE A 263 -16.15 11.55 3.94
CA PHE A 263 -16.64 11.53 5.31
C PHE A 263 -17.92 10.72 5.42
N LEU A 264 -18.11 10.08 6.58
CA LEU A 264 -19.44 9.69 7.05
C LEU A 264 -20.05 10.93 7.71
N ALA A 265 -20.95 11.58 7.01
CA ALA A 265 -21.59 12.81 7.49
C ALA A 265 -22.88 12.52 8.26
N PRO A 266 -23.26 13.40 9.21
CA PRO A 266 -22.46 14.51 9.74
C PRO A 266 -21.36 14.03 10.71
N LEU A 267 -20.23 14.76 10.75
CA LEU A 267 -19.23 14.51 11.78
C LEU A 267 -19.77 14.93 13.15
N PRO A 268 -19.59 14.12 14.21
CA PRO A 268 -20.14 14.42 15.53
C PRO A 268 -19.42 15.63 16.16
N PRO A 269 -20.17 16.63 16.69
CA PRO A 269 -19.56 17.79 17.32
C PRO A 269 -18.66 17.43 18.51
N GLU A 270 -18.94 16.34 19.19
CA GLU A 270 -18.19 15.84 20.34
C GLU A 270 -16.79 15.33 19.96
N ALA A 271 -16.51 15.16 18.68
CA ALA A 271 -15.19 14.79 18.21
C ALA A 271 -14.16 15.92 18.25
N GLU A 272 -14.60 17.18 18.52
CA GLU A 272 -13.73 18.33 18.80
C GLU A 272 -12.66 18.59 17.71
N GLY A 273 -13.04 18.50 16.43
CA GLY A 273 -12.15 18.74 15.30
C GLY A 273 -11.07 17.65 15.10
N PHE A 274 -11.26 16.48 15.68
CA PHE A 274 -10.36 15.31 15.55
C PHE A 274 -8.90 15.61 15.94
N ALA A 275 -8.70 16.38 17.00
CA ALA A 275 -7.40 16.62 17.61
C ALA A 275 -7.26 15.80 18.92
N PRO A 276 -6.08 15.23 19.22
CA PRO A 276 -4.80 15.40 18.54
C PRO A 276 -4.64 14.54 17.27
N THR A 277 -3.55 14.86 16.51
CA THR A 277 -3.08 14.06 15.39
C THR A 277 -1.98 13.13 15.83
N PHE A 278 -2.09 11.85 15.42
CA PHE A 278 -1.06 10.83 15.58
C PHE A 278 -0.48 10.46 14.22
N ALA A 279 0.85 10.42 14.12
CA ALA A 279 1.53 10.13 12.87
C ALA A 279 2.33 8.82 12.94
N VAL A 280 2.18 8.02 11.90
CA VAL A 280 2.96 6.81 11.61
C VAL A 280 3.60 6.94 10.22
N GLY A 281 4.44 5.99 9.86
CA GLY A 281 5.04 5.90 8.53
C GLY A 281 6.45 6.48 8.46
N PRO A 282 7.20 6.11 7.41
CA PRO A 282 8.62 6.41 7.28
C PRO A 282 8.92 7.90 7.09
N ARG A 283 7.96 8.69 6.62
CA ARG A 283 8.12 10.14 6.39
C ARG A 283 7.32 11.02 7.38
N ARG A 284 6.92 10.47 8.53
CA ARG A 284 6.15 11.21 9.57
C ARG A 284 6.84 12.47 10.06
N GLU A 285 8.15 12.61 9.87
CA GLU A 285 8.92 13.81 10.21
C GLU A 285 8.40 15.08 9.51
N MET A 286 7.68 14.95 8.39
CA MET A 286 6.95 16.06 7.77
C MET A 286 5.93 16.72 8.71
N LEU A 287 5.51 16.03 9.77
CA LEU A 287 4.56 16.50 10.77
C LEU A 287 5.22 16.80 12.12
N LEU A 288 6.55 17.02 12.13
CA LEU A 288 7.29 17.36 13.35
C LEU A 288 6.73 18.66 13.98
N GLY A 289 6.46 18.60 15.28
CA GLY A 289 5.86 19.72 16.03
C GLY A 289 4.34 19.86 15.89
N TYR A 290 3.71 19.13 14.97
CA TYR A 290 2.27 19.12 14.76
C TYR A 290 1.60 17.83 15.28
N ALA A 291 2.17 16.67 14.98
CA ALA A 291 1.62 15.38 15.33
C ALA A 291 2.43 14.67 16.42
N GLN A 292 1.76 13.83 17.19
CA GLN A 292 2.42 12.87 18.09
C GLN A 292 2.86 11.66 17.27
N PHE A 293 4.17 11.37 17.28
CA PHE A 293 4.70 10.23 16.56
C PHE A 293 4.48 8.95 17.36
N ILE A 294 3.95 7.94 16.71
CA ILE A 294 3.76 6.63 17.30
C ILE A 294 4.45 5.56 16.43
N ALA A 295 5.06 4.62 17.10
CA ALA A 295 5.68 3.45 16.50
C ALA A 295 5.36 2.23 17.40
N PRO A 296 4.11 1.71 17.36
CA PRO A 296 3.61 0.74 18.32
C PRO A 296 4.47 -0.53 18.41
N HIS A 297 5.16 -0.88 17.34
CA HIS A 297 6.00 -2.08 17.23
C HIS A 297 7.39 -1.79 16.65
N GLY A 298 7.84 -0.55 16.78
CA GLY A 298 9.10 -0.05 16.23
C GLY A 298 8.93 0.68 14.89
N ASP A 299 9.99 1.34 14.47
CA ASP A 299 10.02 1.98 13.16
C ASP A 299 10.17 0.94 12.05
N MET A 300 9.39 1.10 11.01
CA MET A 300 9.61 0.37 9.76
C MET A 300 10.62 1.12 8.88
#